data_12513162bb7f575ccc7eb58410a0405e
#
_entry.id   12513162bb7f575ccc7eb58410a0405e
#
_cell.length_a   1.000
_cell.length_b   1.000
_cell.length_c   1.000
_cell.angle_alpha   90.00
_cell.angle_beta   90.00
_cell.angle_gamma   90.00
#
_symmetry.space_group_name_H-M   'P 1'
#
loop_
_entity.id
_entity.type
_entity.pdbx_description
1 polymer ?
#
loop_
_entity_poly.entity_id
_entity_poly.type
_entity_poly.pdbx_seq_one_letter_code
_entity_poly.pdbx_strand_id
1 'polypeptide(L)'
;GGGTLNDFLRYTDAVRENSGKLEEAVVPQEAADAVKIMTFHASKGLEMPIVIMAGLGSSVHEEKGSVAIDRRTGIGLKHTDIEKRLRTPTISFNGANASLNCTQYGEELRLLYVAMTRAREKLVMIGQCSEKEAAECRTDVFSPEFALSQKSYIKMILSSMMRYGSDDPSAGNPAVSYTHLRA
;
A
#
# COMPACT_ATOMS: atom_id res chain seq x y z
N GLY A 1 43.26 7.81 5.01
CA GLY A 1 44.15 6.94 4.27
C GLY A 1 43.52 6.63 2.91
N GLY A 2 44.12 7.12 1.82
CA GLY A 2 43.57 6.89 0.47
C GLY A 2 43.83 5.45 0.06
N GLY A 3 42.77 4.70 -0.16
CA GLY A 3 42.82 3.39 -0.80
C GLY A 3 43.23 3.53 -2.26
N THR A 4 44.00 2.56 -2.76
CA THR A 4 44.38 2.52 -4.17
C THR A 4 43.22 1.96 -5.01
N LEU A 5 43.24 2.18 -6.35
CA LEU A 5 42.26 1.58 -7.27
C LEU A 5 42.22 0.05 -7.10
N ASN A 6 43.37 -0.55 -6.79
CA ASN A 6 43.48 -2.00 -6.60
C ASN A 6 42.76 -2.47 -5.34
N ASP A 7 42.77 -1.66 -4.27
CA ASP A 7 42.03 -1.96 -3.03
C ASP A 7 40.50 -1.86 -3.27
N PHE A 8 40.07 -0.91 -4.09
CA PHE A 8 38.68 -0.79 -4.49
C PHE A 8 38.21 -2.00 -5.34
N LEU A 9 39.02 -2.43 -6.30
CA LEU A 9 38.71 -3.60 -7.12
C LEU A 9 38.63 -4.89 -6.26
N ARG A 10 39.58 -5.11 -5.36
CA ARG A 10 39.54 -6.21 -4.41
C ARG A 10 38.32 -6.19 -3.51
N TYR A 11 37.92 -5.03 -3.05
CA TYR A 11 36.71 -4.87 -2.26
C TYR A 11 35.46 -5.21 -3.05
N THR A 12 35.34 -4.74 -4.30
CA THR A 12 34.20 -5.07 -5.17
C THR A 12 34.12 -6.55 -5.52
N ASP A 13 35.25 -7.20 -5.72
CA ASP A 13 35.30 -8.66 -5.99
C ASP A 13 34.90 -9.45 -4.73
N ALA A 14 35.39 -9.09 -3.57
CA ALA A 14 35.01 -9.73 -2.30
C ALA A 14 33.52 -9.57 -1.96
N VAL A 15 32.91 -8.41 -2.26
CA VAL A 15 31.47 -8.18 -2.10
C VAL A 15 30.67 -9.05 -3.08
N ARG A 16 31.16 -9.22 -4.31
CA ARG A 16 30.52 -10.03 -5.34
C ARG A 16 30.54 -11.53 -5.01
N GLU A 17 31.67 -12.01 -4.47
CA GLU A 17 31.86 -13.42 -4.08
C GLU A 17 31.03 -13.78 -2.82
N ASN A 18 30.86 -12.86 -1.88
CA ASN A 18 30.12 -13.10 -0.65
C ASN A 18 28.60 -12.87 -0.77
N SER A 19 28.06 -12.65 -1.99
CA SER A 19 26.62 -12.40 -2.23
C SER A 19 26.03 -11.30 -1.31
N GLY A 20 26.87 -10.44 -0.78
CA GLY A 20 26.46 -9.34 0.05
C GLY A 20 25.68 -8.34 -0.78
N LYS A 21 24.43 -8.09 -0.44
CA LYS A 21 23.73 -6.89 -0.91
C LYS A 21 24.54 -5.71 -0.43
N LEU A 22 25.03 -4.89 -1.35
CA LEU A 22 25.53 -3.57 -1.00
C LEU A 22 24.38 -2.87 -0.27
N GLU A 23 24.54 -2.65 1.03
CA GLU A 23 23.61 -1.78 1.75
C GLU A 23 23.65 -0.42 1.07
N GLU A 24 22.48 0.13 0.81
CA GLU A 24 22.38 1.49 0.29
C GLU A 24 23.19 2.41 1.18
N ALA A 25 24.06 3.21 0.57
CA ALA A 25 24.85 4.17 1.30
C ALA A 25 23.91 5.02 2.16
N VAL A 26 24.07 4.93 3.48
CA VAL A 26 23.31 5.76 4.42
C VAL A 26 23.75 7.19 4.17
N VAL A 27 22.97 7.92 3.38
CA VAL A 27 23.17 9.36 3.23
C VAL A 27 22.91 9.97 4.62
N PRO A 28 23.85 10.72 5.19
CA PRO A 28 23.64 11.36 6.48
C PRO A 28 22.33 12.14 6.46
N GLN A 29 21.47 11.89 7.45
CA GLN A 29 20.08 12.38 7.53
C GLN A 29 19.97 13.90 7.72
N GLU A 30 21.08 14.62 7.74
CA GLU A 30 21.20 16.04 8.07
C GLU A 30 21.25 17.00 6.88
N ALA A 31 20.97 16.57 5.66
CA ALA A 31 20.75 17.54 4.58
C ALA A 31 19.43 18.27 4.87
N ALA A 32 19.53 19.43 5.51
CA ALA A 32 18.40 20.26 5.97
C ALA A 32 17.47 20.72 4.81
N ASP A 33 17.87 20.53 3.56
CA ASP A 33 17.16 20.95 2.37
C ASP A 33 17.11 19.79 1.35
N ALA A 34 16.44 18.70 1.70
CA ALA A 34 16.31 17.51 0.84
C ALA A 34 14.90 16.92 0.85
N VAL A 35 14.47 16.45 -0.30
CA VAL A 35 13.25 15.64 -0.41
C VAL A 35 13.53 14.24 0.11
N LYS A 36 12.79 13.81 1.12
CA LYS A 36 12.91 12.47 1.72
C LYS A 36 11.90 11.53 1.09
N ILE A 37 12.38 10.42 0.50
CA ILE A 37 11.53 9.36 -0.03
C ILE A 37 11.55 8.20 0.96
N MET A 38 10.38 7.75 1.39
CA MET A 38 10.26 6.67 2.38
C MET A 38 8.95 5.90 2.23
N THR A 39 8.87 4.73 2.86
CA THR A 39 7.61 3.98 2.93
C THR A 39 6.68 4.58 4.00
N PHE A 40 5.38 4.23 3.93
CA PHE A 40 4.41 4.63 4.96
C PHE A 40 4.84 4.16 6.37
N HIS A 41 5.37 2.94 6.47
CA HIS A 41 5.88 2.41 7.74
C HIS A 41 7.04 3.24 8.31
N ALA A 42 7.98 3.64 7.47
CA ALA A 42 9.13 4.44 7.86
C ALA A 42 8.74 5.87 8.28
N SER A 43 7.59 6.37 7.85
CA SER A 43 7.08 7.70 8.22
C SER A 43 6.47 7.77 9.62
N LYS A 44 6.27 6.62 10.28
CA LYS A 44 5.67 6.58 11.62
C LYS A 44 6.49 7.38 12.63
N GLY A 45 5.85 8.33 13.32
CA GLY A 45 6.50 9.19 14.32
C GLY A 45 7.19 10.43 13.76
N LEU A 46 7.27 10.56 12.42
CA LEU A 46 7.82 11.75 11.78
C LEU A 46 6.68 12.70 11.39
N GLU A 47 6.96 14.00 11.37
CA GLU A 47 6.06 15.03 10.84
C GLU A 47 6.82 15.89 9.84
N MET A 48 6.13 16.23 8.73
CA MET A 48 6.73 17.01 7.64
C MET A 48 5.78 18.13 7.22
N PRO A 49 6.29 19.31 6.84
CA PRO A 49 5.45 20.39 6.36
C PRO A 49 4.56 19.96 5.19
N ILE A 50 5.16 19.31 4.20
CA ILE A 50 4.48 18.86 2.98
C ILE A 50 4.72 17.36 2.82
N VAL A 51 3.64 16.61 2.59
CA VAL A 51 3.69 15.17 2.29
C VAL A 51 3.06 14.91 0.93
N ILE A 52 3.78 14.18 0.09
CA ILE A 52 3.30 13.71 -1.20
C ILE A 52 3.19 12.19 -1.14
N MET A 53 1.97 11.68 -1.13
CA MET A 53 1.69 10.25 -1.17
C MET A 53 1.54 9.82 -2.63
N ALA A 54 2.47 9.03 -3.12
CA ALA A 54 2.48 8.52 -4.49
C ALA A 54 2.14 7.04 -4.56
N GLY A 55 1.71 6.57 -5.74
CA GLY A 55 1.45 5.15 -5.98
C GLY A 55 0.17 4.61 -5.32
N LEU A 56 -0.79 5.46 -4.97
CA LEU A 56 -2.03 5.06 -4.30
C LEU A 56 -2.95 4.15 -5.15
N GLY A 57 -2.70 4.06 -6.47
CA GLY A 57 -3.41 3.15 -7.36
C GLY A 57 -2.95 1.69 -7.28
N SER A 58 -1.82 1.42 -6.64
CA SER A 58 -1.33 0.04 -6.47
C SER A 58 -2.31 -0.77 -5.63
N SER A 59 -2.51 -2.04 -6.03
CA SER A 59 -3.39 -2.93 -5.26
C SER A 59 -2.74 -3.32 -3.94
N VAL A 60 -3.55 -3.33 -2.90
CA VAL A 60 -3.20 -3.92 -1.61
C VAL A 60 -3.00 -5.43 -1.80
N HIS A 61 -1.90 -5.97 -1.30
CA HIS A 61 -1.54 -7.36 -1.50
C HIS A 61 -2.54 -8.29 -0.82
N GLU A 62 -3.13 -9.22 -1.60
CA GLU A 62 -3.85 -10.37 -1.07
C GLU A 62 -2.88 -11.56 -1.01
N GLU A 63 -2.72 -12.18 0.15
CA GLU A 63 -2.00 -13.45 0.25
C GLU A 63 -2.82 -14.57 -0.42
N LYS A 64 -2.37 -15.04 -1.59
CA LYS A 64 -3.02 -16.13 -2.34
C LYS A 64 -2.43 -17.51 -1.98
N GLY A 65 -2.27 -17.79 -0.69
CA GLY A 65 -1.78 -19.08 -0.22
C GLY A 65 -2.76 -20.24 -0.46
N SER A 66 -2.28 -21.47 -0.27
CA SER A 66 -3.12 -22.67 -0.23
C SER A 66 -3.56 -23.03 1.19
N VAL A 67 -3.00 -22.34 2.18
CA VAL A 67 -3.25 -22.48 3.60
C VAL A 67 -3.59 -21.11 4.15
N ALA A 68 -4.65 -21.02 4.93
CA ALA A 68 -5.01 -19.82 5.69
C ALA A 68 -4.96 -20.17 7.18
N ILE A 69 -4.23 -19.40 7.97
CA ILE A 69 -4.10 -19.60 9.42
C ILE A 69 -4.58 -18.33 10.11
N ASP A 70 -5.69 -18.44 10.80
CA ASP A 70 -6.26 -17.33 11.56
C ASP A 70 -6.48 -17.74 13.00
N ARG A 71 -6.16 -16.87 13.97
CA ARG A 71 -6.25 -17.17 15.41
C ARG A 71 -7.68 -17.41 15.89
N ARG A 72 -8.68 -16.88 15.20
CA ARG A 72 -10.11 -16.96 15.59
C ARG A 72 -10.82 -18.13 14.95
N THR A 73 -10.52 -18.39 13.67
CA THR A 73 -11.21 -19.40 12.86
C THR A 73 -10.40 -20.68 12.67
N GLY A 74 -9.12 -20.69 13.07
CA GLY A 74 -8.23 -21.83 12.97
C GLY A 74 -7.52 -21.95 11.63
N ILE A 75 -7.26 -23.19 11.19
CA ILE A 75 -6.52 -23.51 9.97
C ILE A 75 -7.49 -23.91 8.87
N GLY A 76 -7.42 -23.22 7.75
CA GLY A 76 -8.14 -23.54 6.53
C GLY A 76 -7.21 -24.01 5.43
N LEU A 77 -7.59 -25.05 4.71
CA LEU A 77 -6.81 -25.63 3.61
C LEU A 77 -7.64 -25.62 2.31
N LYS A 78 -6.97 -25.45 1.18
CA LYS A 78 -7.56 -25.75 -0.13
C LYS A 78 -7.47 -27.23 -0.41
N HIS A 79 -8.55 -27.86 -0.81
CA HIS A 79 -8.55 -29.24 -1.30
C HIS A 79 -7.90 -29.27 -2.68
N THR A 80 -6.95 -30.19 -2.87
CA THR A 80 -6.28 -30.39 -4.16
C THR A 80 -6.63 -31.76 -4.70
N ASP A 81 -7.37 -31.80 -5.80
CA ASP A 81 -7.64 -33.01 -6.58
C ASP A 81 -6.49 -33.17 -7.59
N ILE A 82 -5.63 -34.16 -7.36
CA ILE A 82 -4.43 -34.39 -8.16
C ILE A 82 -4.81 -34.89 -9.57
N GLU A 83 -5.84 -35.73 -9.68
CA GLU A 83 -6.27 -36.31 -10.95
C GLU A 83 -6.84 -35.23 -11.88
N LYS A 84 -7.69 -34.36 -11.34
CA LYS A 84 -8.33 -33.28 -12.11
C LYS A 84 -7.49 -32.01 -12.15
N ARG A 85 -6.36 -31.96 -11.44
CA ARG A 85 -5.52 -30.76 -11.27
C ARG A 85 -6.29 -29.52 -10.80
N LEU A 86 -7.31 -29.73 -9.98
CA LEU A 86 -8.17 -28.68 -9.45
C LEU A 86 -7.82 -28.38 -7.99
N ARG A 87 -7.81 -27.09 -7.63
CA ARG A 87 -7.70 -26.63 -6.25
C ARG A 87 -9.00 -25.93 -5.87
N THR A 88 -9.73 -26.51 -4.92
CA THR A 88 -11.00 -25.98 -4.45
C THR A 88 -10.88 -25.48 -3.01
N PRO A 89 -11.28 -24.25 -2.73
CA PRO A 89 -11.27 -23.76 -1.35
C PRO A 89 -12.30 -24.52 -0.52
N THR A 90 -11.93 -24.94 0.68
CA THR A 90 -12.86 -25.50 1.66
C THR A 90 -13.60 -24.39 2.40
N ILE A 91 -14.68 -24.73 3.10
CA ILE A 91 -15.44 -23.77 3.95
C ILE A 91 -14.53 -23.18 5.02
N SER A 92 -13.70 -24.02 5.67
CA SER A 92 -12.73 -23.55 6.66
C SER A 92 -11.68 -22.60 6.07
N PHE A 93 -11.22 -22.87 4.82
CA PHE A 93 -10.31 -21.95 4.13
C PHE A 93 -10.99 -20.60 3.86
N ASN A 94 -12.22 -20.61 3.37
CA ASN A 94 -12.94 -19.38 3.07
C ASN A 94 -13.20 -18.55 4.34
N GLY A 95 -13.56 -19.20 5.45
CA GLY A 95 -13.77 -18.54 6.74
C GLY A 95 -12.47 -17.91 7.29
N ALA A 96 -11.38 -18.67 7.31
CA ALA A 96 -10.08 -18.17 7.75
C ALA A 96 -9.56 -17.04 6.86
N ASN A 97 -9.68 -17.19 5.54
CA ASN A 97 -9.24 -16.19 4.58
C ASN A 97 -10.06 -14.90 4.67
N ALA A 98 -11.37 -14.99 4.89
CA ALA A 98 -12.21 -13.81 5.09
C ALA A 98 -11.82 -13.04 6.37
N SER A 99 -11.54 -13.73 7.46
CA SER A 99 -11.06 -13.12 8.72
C SER A 99 -9.71 -12.43 8.54
N LEU A 100 -8.77 -13.09 7.86
CA LEU A 100 -7.45 -12.52 7.54
C LEU A 100 -7.58 -11.27 6.67
N ASN A 101 -8.41 -11.32 5.62
CA ASN A 101 -8.62 -10.17 4.73
C ASN A 101 -9.22 -8.97 5.50
N CYS A 102 -10.17 -9.20 6.41
CA CYS A 102 -10.71 -8.13 7.26
C CYS A 102 -9.62 -7.51 8.15
N THR A 103 -8.77 -8.34 8.74
CA THR A 103 -7.69 -7.87 9.61
C THR A 103 -6.66 -7.08 8.81
N GLN A 104 -6.24 -7.60 7.68
CA GLN A 104 -5.30 -6.93 6.78
C GLN A 104 -5.84 -5.60 6.27
N TYR A 105 -7.10 -5.57 5.84
CA TYR A 105 -7.74 -4.32 5.42
C TYR A 105 -7.75 -3.27 6.54
N GLY A 106 -8.01 -3.68 7.77
CA GLY A 106 -7.95 -2.79 8.95
C GLY A 106 -6.55 -2.23 9.19
N GLU A 107 -5.51 -3.05 9.03
CA GLU A 107 -4.11 -2.58 9.16
C GLU A 107 -3.73 -1.61 8.02
N GLU A 108 -4.16 -1.88 6.79
CA GLU A 108 -3.92 -0.99 5.65
C GLU A 108 -4.60 0.38 5.83
N LEU A 109 -5.82 0.40 6.36
CA LEU A 109 -6.50 1.66 6.70
C LEU A 109 -5.78 2.44 7.80
N ARG A 110 -5.25 1.74 8.83
CA ARG A 110 -4.45 2.39 9.87
C ARG A 110 -3.17 2.98 9.30
N LEU A 111 -2.51 2.24 8.41
CA LEU A 111 -1.29 2.69 7.75
C LEU A 111 -1.56 3.91 6.88
N LEU A 112 -2.64 3.90 6.11
CA LEU A 112 -3.10 5.05 5.32
C LEU A 112 -3.36 6.27 6.21
N TYR A 113 -4.09 6.08 7.31
CA TYR A 113 -4.37 7.14 8.28
C TYR A 113 -3.07 7.73 8.86
N VAL A 114 -2.14 6.87 9.28
CA VAL A 114 -0.84 7.31 9.80
C VAL A 114 -0.10 8.14 8.75
N ALA A 115 -0.04 7.69 7.49
CA ALA A 115 0.63 8.40 6.42
C ALA A 115 -0.02 9.78 6.14
N MET A 116 -1.35 9.84 6.10
CA MET A 116 -2.10 11.09 5.88
C MET A 116 -1.86 12.10 7.02
N THR A 117 -1.75 11.64 8.25
CA THR A 117 -1.53 12.50 9.43
C THR A 117 -0.08 12.97 9.61
N ARG A 118 0.83 12.61 8.70
CA ARG A 118 2.22 13.10 8.74
C ARG A 118 2.39 14.51 8.21
N ALA A 119 1.44 14.99 7.40
CA ALA A 119 1.46 16.33 6.85
C ALA A 119 1.02 17.36 7.90
N ARG A 120 1.84 18.39 8.11
CA ARG A 120 1.51 19.51 8.99
C ARG A 120 0.77 20.63 8.26
N GLU A 121 1.14 20.91 7.01
CA GLU A 121 0.64 22.05 6.23
C GLU A 121 -0.09 21.59 4.97
N LYS A 122 0.50 20.66 4.21
CA LYS A 122 -0.06 20.25 2.93
C LYS A 122 0.11 18.76 2.67
N LEU A 123 -1.00 18.11 2.32
CA LEU A 123 -1.05 16.72 1.86
C LEU A 123 -1.42 16.69 0.38
N VAL A 124 -0.59 16.05 -0.43
CA VAL A 124 -0.83 15.77 -1.85
C VAL A 124 -0.94 14.28 -2.05
N MET A 125 -2.03 13.82 -2.62
CA MET A 125 -2.29 12.41 -2.87
C MET A 125 -2.31 12.16 -4.38
N ILE A 126 -1.46 11.23 -4.86
CA ILE A 126 -1.30 10.91 -6.28
C ILE A 126 -1.58 9.43 -6.47
N GLY A 127 -2.62 9.14 -7.24
CA GLY A 127 -3.00 7.77 -7.58
C GLY A 127 -3.56 7.69 -8.99
N GLN A 128 -3.46 6.52 -9.60
CA GLN A 128 -4.03 6.22 -10.89
C GLN A 128 -5.20 5.26 -10.72
N CYS A 129 -6.32 5.56 -11.33
CA CYS A 129 -7.45 4.65 -11.47
C CYS A 129 -8.10 4.86 -12.84
N SER A 130 -8.77 3.85 -13.36
CA SER A 130 -9.56 3.96 -14.59
C SER A 130 -10.88 4.69 -14.34
N GLU A 131 -11.48 5.26 -15.40
CA GLU A 131 -12.81 5.88 -15.30
C GLU A 131 -13.87 4.93 -14.76
N LYS A 132 -13.81 3.66 -15.18
CA LYS A 132 -14.71 2.63 -14.68
C LYS A 132 -14.58 2.44 -13.18
N GLU A 133 -13.37 2.35 -12.67
CA GLU A 133 -13.10 2.22 -11.24
C GLU A 133 -13.53 3.45 -10.45
N ALA A 134 -13.31 4.65 -10.99
CA ALA A 134 -13.77 5.88 -10.37
C ALA A 134 -15.31 5.94 -10.32
N ALA A 135 -15.99 5.47 -11.37
CA ALA A 135 -17.45 5.38 -11.39
C ALA A 135 -17.99 4.36 -10.37
N GLU A 136 -17.31 3.22 -10.19
CA GLU A 136 -17.66 2.22 -9.17
C GLU A 136 -17.56 2.78 -7.74
N CYS A 137 -16.68 3.74 -7.50
CA CYS A 137 -16.55 4.39 -6.20
C CYS A 137 -17.71 5.37 -5.88
N ARG A 138 -18.52 5.74 -6.88
CA ARG A 138 -19.69 6.61 -6.74
C ARG A 138 -20.95 5.85 -6.33
N THR A 139 -20.88 5.10 -5.25
CA THR A 139 -22.04 4.35 -4.77
C THR A 139 -22.68 5.04 -3.58
N ASP A 140 -24.00 5.08 -3.55
CA ASP A 140 -24.76 5.62 -2.43
C ASP A 140 -24.81 4.64 -1.24
N VAL A 141 -24.49 3.36 -1.49
CA VAL A 141 -24.52 2.30 -0.48
C VAL A 141 -23.09 1.92 -0.08
N PHE A 142 -22.70 2.33 1.10
CA PHE A 142 -21.44 1.92 1.71
C PHE A 142 -21.70 0.74 2.66
N SER A 143 -21.58 -0.46 2.14
CA SER A 143 -21.65 -1.67 2.96
C SER A 143 -20.24 -2.13 3.39
N PRO A 144 -20.12 -2.92 4.47
CA PRO A 144 -18.84 -3.53 4.84
C PRO A 144 -18.22 -4.34 3.70
N GLU A 145 -19.04 -5.04 2.92
CA GLU A 145 -18.59 -5.82 1.76
C GLU A 145 -18.03 -4.91 0.67
N PHE A 146 -18.67 -3.79 0.41
CA PHE A 146 -18.18 -2.79 -0.52
C PHE A 146 -16.82 -2.23 -0.05
N ALA A 147 -16.68 -1.89 1.25
CA ALA A 147 -15.42 -1.42 1.79
C ALA A 147 -14.29 -2.45 1.58
N LEU A 148 -14.54 -3.72 1.89
CA LEU A 148 -13.57 -4.80 1.72
C LEU A 148 -13.25 -5.12 0.25
N SER A 149 -14.10 -4.70 -0.70
CA SER A 149 -13.86 -4.85 -2.13
C SER A 149 -12.87 -3.84 -2.69
N GLN A 150 -12.59 -2.76 -1.96
CA GLN A 150 -11.67 -1.69 -2.38
C GLN A 150 -10.23 -2.16 -2.23
N LYS A 151 -9.61 -2.57 -3.35
CA LYS A 151 -8.28 -3.20 -3.35
C LYS A 151 -7.11 -2.23 -3.53
N SER A 152 -7.33 -0.92 -3.51
CA SER A 152 -6.28 0.08 -3.61
C SER A 152 -6.59 1.28 -2.73
N TYR A 153 -5.54 1.95 -2.26
CA TYR A 153 -5.69 3.14 -1.42
C TYR A 153 -6.49 4.25 -2.12
N ILE A 154 -6.29 4.44 -3.43
CA ILE A 154 -7.02 5.47 -4.17
C ILE A 154 -8.52 5.19 -4.18
N LYS A 155 -8.95 3.93 -4.31
CA LYS A 155 -10.37 3.57 -4.25
C LYS A 155 -10.95 3.77 -2.86
N MET A 156 -10.22 3.44 -1.79
CA MET A 156 -10.62 3.69 -0.41
C MET A 156 -10.84 5.18 -0.16
N ILE A 157 -9.93 6.02 -0.64
CA ILE A 157 -10.01 7.48 -0.51
C ILE A 157 -11.18 8.03 -1.32
N LEU A 158 -11.29 7.66 -2.61
CA LEU A 158 -12.36 8.16 -3.49
C LEU A 158 -13.75 7.78 -2.97
N SER A 159 -13.95 6.55 -2.51
CA SER A 159 -15.21 6.12 -1.92
C SER A 159 -15.61 6.94 -0.71
N SER A 160 -14.65 7.31 0.15
CA SER A 160 -14.88 8.17 1.31
C SER A 160 -15.19 9.60 0.90
N MET A 161 -14.40 10.17 0.00
CA MET A 161 -14.54 11.58 -0.43
C MET A 161 -15.85 11.81 -1.16
N MET A 162 -16.27 10.89 -2.03
CA MET A 162 -17.52 11.03 -2.77
C MET A 162 -18.76 10.94 -1.89
N ARG A 163 -18.66 10.28 -0.74
CA ARG A 163 -19.74 10.20 0.22
C ARG A 163 -19.84 11.45 1.11
N TYR A 164 -18.68 11.96 1.57
CA TYR A 164 -18.66 13.06 2.56
C TYR A 164 -18.31 14.41 1.97
N GLY A 165 -17.84 14.46 0.73
CA GLY A 165 -17.43 15.71 0.05
C GLY A 165 -18.54 16.44 -0.69
N SER A 166 -19.76 15.88 -0.79
CA SER A 166 -20.85 16.45 -1.57
C SER A 166 -21.76 17.41 -0.81
N ASP A 167 -21.69 17.45 0.54
CA ASP A 167 -22.72 18.11 1.35
C ASP A 167 -22.29 19.42 2.01
N ASP A 168 -21.06 19.88 1.87
CA ASP A 168 -20.61 21.16 2.40
C ASP A 168 -20.07 22.10 1.30
N PRO A 169 -20.90 23.03 0.80
CA PRO A 169 -20.44 24.05 -0.16
C PRO A 169 -19.44 25.05 0.44
N SER A 170 -19.22 25.06 1.76
CA SER A 170 -18.26 25.92 2.44
C SER A 170 -16.91 25.19 2.74
N ALA A 171 -16.88 23.88 2.76
CA ALA A 171 -15.65 23.10 2.76
C ALA A 171 -15.03 23.25 1.36
N GLY A 172 -14.00 24.09 1.25
CA GLY A 172 -13.32 24.36 -0.01
C GLY A 172 -13.09 23.07 -0.77
N ASN A 173 -13.77 22.95 -1.88
CA ASN A 173 -13.85 21.74 -2.71
C ASN A 173 -12.42 21.20 -2.90
N PRO A 174 -12.05 20.03 -2.36
CA PRO A 174 -10.73 19.49 -2.62
C PRO A 174 -10.63 19.38 -4.14
N ALA A 175 -9.72 20.14 -4.75
CA ALA A 175 -9.53 20.14 -6.18
C ALA A 175 -9.03 18.73 -6.57
N VAL A 176 -9.97 17.84 -6.87
CA VAL A 176 -9.68 16.53 -7.44
C VAL A 176 -9.37 16.78 -8.90
N SER A 177 -8.09 16.95 -9.21
CA SER A 177 -7.63 17.09 -10.59
C SER A 177 -7.49 15.69 -11.18
N TYR A 178 -8.38 15.33 -12.10
CA TYR A 178 -8.24 14.13 -12.91
C TYR A 178 -7.36 14.48 -14.12
N THR A 179 -6.16 13.96 -14.15
CA THR A 179 -5.31 14.05 -15.34
C THR A 179 -5.47 12.76 -16.14
N HIS A 180 -6.13 12.82 -17.28
CA HIS A 180 -6.19 11.73 -18.25
C HIS A 180 -4.84 11.64 -18.95
N LEU A 181 -4.03 10.64 -18.59
CA LEU A 181 -2.95 10.19 -19.45
C LEU A 181 -3.58 9.23 -20.47
N ARG A 182 -3.80 9.74 -21.70
CA ARG A 182 -4.06 8.85 -22.84
C ARG A 182 -2.76 8.09 -23.11
N ALA A 183 -2.83 6.75 -23.06
CA ALA A 183 -1.82 5.87 -23.62
C ALA A 183 -1.93 5.86 -25.14
#